data_dabda173241ed60ef7178b246385ff00
#
_entry.id   dabda173241ed60ef7178b246385ff00
#
_cell.length_a   1.000
_cell.length_b   1.000
_cell.length_c   1.000
_cell.angle_alpha   90.00
_cell.angle_beta   90.00
_cell.angle_gamma   90.00
#
_symmetry.space_group_name_H-M   'P 1'
#
loop_
_entity.id
_entity.type
_entity.pdbx_description
1 polymer ?
#
loop_
_entity_poly.entity_id
_entity_poly.type
_entity_poly.pdbx_seq_one_letter_code
_entity_poly.pdbx_strand_id
1 'polypeptide(L)'
;MTMKELFAPSDMTVGKPWEKIVAFTIPMLIGNIAQQLYNTVDSIVIGKYVGDNALAAVGSASPILNLLLVLFVGISVGAGVMVSQYFGARQRKELSMTIGNCVTLTAISSIIIMILGAVLSRPLLEMLKTPDSIIDWCTSYLVILMVGCAGSAYYNILCGILRGLGDSISALIYLLVATVINIVLDIVFVSQFHMGVAGVAYATVIAQAISAVLCMWRLMRMIFDFRPKYLKMKKQYSMEIIRLGLPSGITQAIFSMAMVIVQSLTNSFGEMVIAANVIIMRVDGFAMMPNFSFGTAMTTYAGQNVGARRMDRVEQGAKQGTLIAVGTSTTITLLIVIFGHHLMGIFTNTTELVTLSANMMKILAVGYIAMAITQSLSGVMRGAGDTMTPMWISMVVTVVIRVPLAYGLAFLTRTPELPNGRYQVLWISMLVSWCMGALLTLIFYKKGNWKKKALTGSSSEK
;
A
#
# COMPACT_ATOMS: atom_id res chain seq x y z
N MET A 1 -22.08 14.96 17.34
CA MET A 1 -20.77 14.29 17.46
C MET A 1 -19.77 15.31 17.92
N THR A 2 -19.28 15.20 19.14
CA THR A 2 -18.28 16.15 19.67
C THR A 2 -16.90 15.88 19.05
N MET A 3 -16.03 16.90 18.99
CA MET A 3 -14.65 16.71 18.51
C MET A 3 -13.93 15.55 19.25
N LYS A 4 -14.20 15.34 20.53
CA LYS A 4 -13.65 14.20 21.29
C LYS A 4 -14.14 12.84 20.80
N GLU A 5 -15.38 12.73 20.37
CA GLU A 5 -15.95 11.49 19.83
C GLU A 5 -15.39 11.16 18.43
N LEU A 6 -15.11 12.20 17.63
CA LEU A 6 -14.52 12.04 16.31
C LEU A 6 -13.09 11.44 16.38
N PHE A 7 -12.33 11.80 17.41
CA PHE A 7 -10.97 11.33 17.64
C PHE A 7 -10.87 10.11 18.57
N ALA A 8 -11.99 9.56 19.04
CA ALA A 8 -11.95 8.34 19.86
C ALA A 8 -11.63 7.13 19.00
N PRO A 9 -10.82 6.15 19.51
CA PRO A 9 -10.63 4.88 18.84
C PRO A 9 -11.98 4.23 18.56
N SER A 10 -12.20 3.82 17.32
CA SER A 10 -13.45 3.17 16.95
C SER A 10 -13.44 1.70 17.42
N ASP A 11 -14.22 1.41 18.44
CA ASP A 11 -14.52 0.03 18.83
C ASP A 11 -15.43 -0.59 17.75
N MET A 12 -14.86 -1.47 16.94
CA MET A 12 -15.56 -2.14 15.84
C MET A 12 -16.29 -3.40 16.30
N THR A 13 -16.19 -3.76 17.59
CA THR A 13 -16.87 -4.94 18.15
C THR A 13 -18.32 -4.66 18.50
N VAL A 14 -18.74 -3.38 18.46
CA VAL A 14 -20.11 -2.92 18.79
C VAL A 14 -20.72 -2.09 17.66
N GLY A 15 -22.04 -2.03 17.61
CA GLY A 15 -22.79 -1.28 16.58
C GLY A 15 -22.94 -2.09 15.28
N LYS A 16 -23.49 -1.47 14.22
CA LYS A 16 -23.70 -2.13 12.93
C LYS A 16 -22.38 -2.29 12.17
N PRO A 17 -22.04 -3.50 11.70
CA PRO A 17 -20.77 -3.76 11.01
C PRO A 17 -20.49 -2.83 9.84
N TRP A 18 -21.45 -2.64 8.95
CA TRP A 18 -21.29 -1.84 7.75
C TRP A 18 -21.01 -0.35 8.06
N GLU A 19 -21.68 0.20 9.09
CA GLU A 19 -21.46 1.60 9.51
C GLU A 19 -20.02 1.80 9.98
N LYS A 20 -19.49 0.84 10.78
CA LYS A 20 -18.12 0.87 11.28
C LYS A 20 -17.09 0.72 10.17
N ILE A 21 -17.34 -0.19 9.23
CA ILE A 21 -16.44 -0.42 8.07
C ILE A 21 -16.40 0.84 7.20
N VAL A 22 -17.54 1.42 6.84
CA VAL A 22 -17.61 2.62 5.99
C VAL A 22 -16.98 3.82 6.69
N ALA A 23 -17.34 4.07 7.95
CA ALA A 23 -16.78 5.17 8.74
C ALA A 23 -15.25 5.11 8.86
N PHE A 24 -14.67 3.92 8.88
CA PHE A 24 -13.22 3.72 8.88
C PHE A 24 -12.62 3.84 7.48
N THR A 25 -13.32 3.34 6.45
CA THR A 25 -12.84 3.34 5.06
C THR A 25 -12.71 4.75 4.48
N ILE A 26 -13.66 5.66 4.79
CA ILE A 26 -13.66 7.01 4.23
C ILE A 26 -12.38 7.80 4.58
N PRO A 27 -11.95 7.91 5.85
CA PRO A 27 -10.68 8.57 6.18
C PRO A 27 -9.47 7.90 5.53
N MET A 28 -9.49 6.56 5.41
CA MET A 28 -8.43 5.81 4.74
C MET A 28 -8.35 6.15 3.26
N LEU A 29 -9.49 6.24 2.58
CA LEU A 29 -9.58 6.62 1.17
C LEU A 29 -9.06 8.05 0.95
N ILE A 30 -9.48 8.99 1.78
CA ILE A 30 -8.99 10.38 1.73
C ILE A 30 -7.47 10.42 1.95
N GLY A 31 -6.96 9.62 2.90
CA GLY A 31 -5.53 9.51 3.15
C GLY A 31 -4.76 8.96 1.96
N ASN A 32 -5.26 7.93 1.29
CA ASN A 32 -4.63 7.38 0.09
C ASN A 32 -4.60 8.39 -1.07
N ILE A 33 -5.69 9.15 -1.25
CA ILE A 33 -5.74 10.25 -2.24
C ILE A 33 -4.73 11.33 -1.88
N ALA A 34 -4.67 11.75 -0.61
CA ALA A 34 -3.72 12.75 -0.15
C ALA A 34 -2.27 12.31 -0.36
N GLN A 35 -1.95 11.03 -0.10
CA GLN A 35 -0.63 10.45 -0.36
C GLN A 35 -0.27 10.50 -1.85
N GLN A 36 -1.23 10.23 -2.72
CA GLN A 36 -1.00 10.31 -4.18
C GLN A 36 -0.77 11.75 -4.65
N LEU A 37 -1.53 12.69 -4.10
CA LEU A 37 -1.34 14.12 -4.37
C LEU A 37 0.02 14.60 -3.87
N TYR A 38 0.44 14.20 -2.68
CA TYR A 38 1.76 14.46 -2.12
C TYR A 38 2.87 14.05 -3.11
N ASN A 39 2.89 12.79 -3.56
CA ASN A 39 3.89 12.30 -4.52
C ASN A 39 3.86 13.06 -5.85
N THR A 40 2.68 13.53 -6.26
CA THR A 40 2.51 14.31 -7.49
C THR A 40 3.11 15.71 -7.32
N VAL A 41 2.87 16.36 -6.19
CA VAL A 41 3.42 17.71 -5.90
C VAL A 41 4.93 17.66 -5.81
N ASP A 42 5.53 16.68 -5.12
CA ASP A 42 6.98 16.49 -5.10
C ASP A 42 7.58 16.45 -6.51
N SER A 43 6.95 15.66 -7.39
CA SER A 43 7.38 15.53 -8.79
C SER A 43 7.27 16.86 -9.55
N ILE A 44 6.22 17.64 -9.32
CA ILE A 44 6.01 18.97 -9.94
C ILE A 44 7.07 19.95 -9.45
N VAL A 45 7.34 19.98 -8.14
CA VAL A 45 8.36 20.88 -7.57
C VAL A 45 9.74 20.56 -8.14
N ILE A 46 10.11 19.29 -8.18
CA ILE A 46 11.39 18.85 -8.75
C ILE A 46 11.48 19.23 -10.23
N GLY A 47 10.50 18.87 -11.04
CA GLY A 47 10.50 19.14 -12.48
C GLY A 47 10.52 20.62 -12.81
N LYS A 48 9.76 21.44 -12.07
CA LYS A 48 9.62 22.88 -12.34
C LYS A 48 10.80 23.71 -11.85
N TYR A 49 11.39 23.38 -10.70
CA TYR A 49 12.41 24.22 -10.06
C TYR A 49 13.83 23.67 -10.21
N VAL A 50 14.01 22.36 -10.41
CA VAL A 50 15.34 21.73 -10.54
C VAL A 50 15.60 21.27 -11.98
N GLY A 51 14.56 20.79 -12.67
CA GLY A 51 14.61 20.40 -14.09
C GLY A 51 14.45 18.90 -14.35
N ASP A 52 14.43 18.55 -15.63
CA ASP A 52 14.08 17.19 -16.11
C ASP A 52 15.07 16.11 -15.64
N ASN A 53 16.36 16.44 -15.57
CA ASN A 53 17.38 15.50 -15.09
C ASN A 53 17.18 15.13 -13.62
N ALA A 54 16.73 16.09 -12.79
CA ALA A 54 16.40 15.83 -11.39
C ALA A 54 15.14 14.96 -11.25
N LEU A 55 14.14 15.21 -12.07
CA LEU A 55 12.94 14.37 -12.13
C LEU A 55 13.28 12.94 -12.56
N ALA A 56 14.14 12.79 -13.56
CA ALA A 56 14.66 11.48 -13.99
C ALA A 56 15.45 10.78 -12.89
N ALA A 57 16.25 11.52 -12.10
CA ALA A 57 17.02 10.98 -10.98
C ALA A 57 16.10 10.40 -9.89
N VAL A 58 15.07 11.14 -9.47
CA VAL A 58 14.09 10.69 -8.47
C VAL A 58 13.30 9.50 -8.99
N GLY A 59 12.87 9.54 -10.25
CA GLY A 59 12.17 8.42 -10.91
C GLY A 59 13.00 7.14 -10.93
N SER A 60 14.29 7.23 -11.27
CA SER A 60 15.22 6.10 -11.31
C SER A 60 15.54 5.53 -9.91
N ALA A 61 15.53 6.38 -8.88
CA ALA A 61 15.78 5.97 -7.51
C ALA A 61 14.56 5.28 -6.86
N SER A 62 13.34 5.58 -7.31
CA SER A 62 12.08 5.12 -6.70
C SER A 62 11.94 3.60 -6.57
N PRO A 63 12.31 2.75 -7.55
CA PRO A 63 12.22 1.30 -7.41
C PRO A 63 13.11 0.74 -6.30
N ILE A 64 14.32 1.29 -6.15
CA ILE A 64 15.26 0.90 -5.08
C ILE A 64 14.70 1.30 -3.72
N LEU A 65 14.18 2.53 -3.62
CA LEU A 65 13.55 3.05 -2.41
C LEU A 65 12.37 2.15 -1.99
N ASN A 66 11.48 1.82 -2.91
CA ASN A 66 10.35 0.95 -2.64
C ASN A 66 10.75 -0.45 -2.18
N LEU A 67 11.79 -1.03 -2.79
CA LEU A 67 12.31 -2.34 -2.39
C LEU A 67 12.85 -2.33 -0.96
N LEU A 68 13.58 -1.30 -0.57
CA LEU A 68 14.15 -1.18 0.76
C LEU A 68 13.08 -0.88 1.82
N LEU A 69 12.05 -0.11 1.48
CA LEU A 69 10.98 0.27 2.41
C LEU A 69 9.87 -0.80 2.55
N VAL A 70 9.84 -1.79 1.67
CA VAL A 70 8.81 -2.86 1.70
C VAL A 70 8.78 -3.62 3.03
N LEU A 71 9.92 -3.74 3.69
CA LEU A 71 10.03 -4.35 5.02
C LEU A 71 9.20 -3.60 6.07
N PHE A 72 9.24 -2.27 6.06
CA PHE A 72 8.47 -1.45 7.01
C PHE A 72 6.98 -1.54 6.77
N VAL A 73 6.55 -1.63 5.51
CA VAL A 73 5.14 -1.87 5.16
C VAL A 73 4.68 -3.22 5.73
N GLY A 74 5.50 -4.26 5.59
CA GLY A 74 5.22 -5.57 6.17
C GLY A 74 5.09 -5.51 7.70
N ILE A 75 6.07 -4.95 8.39
CA ILE A 75 6.03 -4.79 9.85
C ILE A 75 4.79 -3.99 10.28
N SER A 76 4.44 -2.93 9.56
CA SER A 76 3.24 -2.11 9.82
C SER A 76 1.95 -2.94 9.78
N VAL A 77 1.81 -3.81 8.77
CA VAL A 77 0.64 -4.70 8.66
C VAL A 77 0.61 -5.72 9.80
N GLY A 78 1.74 -6.36 10.11
CA GLY A 78 1.85 -7.30 11.23
C GLY A 78 1.49 -6.67 12.57
N ALA A 79 2.03 -5.48 12.83
CA ALA A 79 1.72 -4.67 14.01
C ALA A 79 0.22 -4.34 14.09
N GLY A 80 -0.38 -3.87 12.98
CA GLY A 80 -1.80 -3.53 12.91
C GLY A 80 -2.71 -4.72 13.20
N VAL A 81 -2.38 -5.90 12.70
CA VAL A 81 -3.14 -7.15 12.98
C VAL A 81 -3.04 -7.53 14.45
N MET A 82 -1.84 -7.59 15.03
CA MET A 82 -1.67 -7.94 16.45
C MET A 82 -2.37 -6.94 17.37
N VAL A 83 -2.20 -5.64 17.08
CA VAL A 83 -2.83 -4.56 17.85
C VAL A 83 -4.35 -4.66 17.78
N SER A 84 -4.92 -4.90 16.60
CA SER A 84 -6.38 -5.01 16.44
C SER A 84 -6.94 -6.21 17.23
N GLN A 85 -6.27 -7.35 17.21
CA GLN A 85 -6.70 -8.53 17.97
C GLN A 85 -6.60 -8.32 19.49
N TYR A 86 -5.47 -7.80 20.00
CA TYR A 86 -5.32 -7.55 21.44
C TYR A 86 -6.22 -6.41 21.94
N PHE A 87 -6.48 -5.40 21.09
CA PHE A 87 -7.45 -4.35 21.39
C PHE A 87 -8.87 -4.91 21.52
N GLY A 88 -9.31 -5.72 20.54
CA GLY A 88 -10.60 -6.40 20.58
C GLY A 88 -10.76 -7.36 21.76
N ALA A 89 -9.67 -8.06 22.12
CA ALA A 89 -9.61 -8.94 23.30
C ALA A 89 -9.55 -8.19 24.63
N ARG A 90 -9.42 -6.85 24.63
CA ARG A 90 -9.23 -5.99 25.80
C ARG A 90 -8.00 -6.36 26.64
N GLN A 91 -6.98 -6.95 26.02
CA GLN A 91 -5.75 -7.38 26.66
C GLN A 91 -4.70 -6.24 26.67
N ARG A 92 -4.83 -5.27 27.58
CA ARG A 92 -3.99 -4.06 27.63
C ARG A 92 -2.50 -4.35 27.80
N LYS A 93 -2.13 -5.38 28.57
CA LYS A 93 -0.73 -5.74 28.77
C LYS A 93 -0.09 -6.23 27.50
N GLU A 94 -0.76 -7.15 26.78
CA GLU A 94 -0.31 -7.73 25.51
C GLU A 94 -0.24 -6.64 24.43
N LEU A 95 -1.22 -5.75 24.41
CA LEU A 95 -1.26 -4.59 23.53
C LEU A 95 -0.03 -3.68 23.75
N SER A 96 0.26 -3.29 25.02
CA SER A 96 1.42 -2.46 25.35
C SER A 96 2.75 -3.15 25.03
N MET A 97 2.84 -4.48 25.24
CA MET A 97 4.00 -5.27 24.87
C MET A 97 4.20 -5.31 23.35
N THR A 98 3.13 -5.46 22.61
CA THR A 98 3.16 -5.45 21.13
C THR A 98 3.63 -4.10 20.61
N ILE A 99 3.04 -2.99 21.08
CA ILE A 99 3.43 -1.64 20.67
C ILE A 99 4.91 -1.37 21.02
N GLY A 100 5.34 -1.70 22.21
CA GLY A 100 6.74 -1.50 22.62
C GLY A 100 7.73 -2.32 21.79
N ASN A 101 7.38 -3.59 21.48
CA ASN A 101 8.21 -4.43 20.59
C ASN A 101 8.22 -3.90 19.15
N CYS A 102 7.10 -3.35 18.64
CA CYS A 102 7.07 -2.67 17.35
C CYS A 102 8.03 -1.47 17.32
N VAL A 103 8.01 -0.63 18.36
CA VAL A 103 8.92 0.53 18.49
C VAL A 103 10.38 0.10 18.45
N THR A 104 10.75 -0.92 19.24
CA THR A 104 12.12 -1.42 19.30
C THR A 104 12.54 -2.12 17.99
N LEU A 105 11.66 -2.94 17.41
CA LEU A 105 11.92 -3.61 16.13
C LEU A 105 12.12 -2.60 15.00
N THR A 106 11.33 -1.53 15.01
CA THR A 106 11.46 -0.41 14.04
C THR A 106 12.83 0.28 14.19
N ALA A 107 13.27 0.54 15.42
CA ALA A 107 14.59 1.15 15.65
C ALA A 107 15.71 0.28 15.06
N ILE A 108 15.69 -1.02 15.36
CA ILE A 108 16.71 -1.96 14.87
C ILE A 108 16.66 -2.06 13.34
N SER A 109 15.46 -2.24 12.77
CA SER A 109 15.29 -2.32 11.32
C SER A 109 15.72 -1.04 10.62
N SER A 110 15.43 0.12 11.21
CA SER A 110 15.85 1.42 10.65
C SER A 110 17.37 1.55 10.64
N ILE A 111 18.07 1.17 11.72
CA ILE A 111 19.54 1.20 11.76
C ILE A 111 20.13 0.28 10.67
N ILE A 112 19.57 -0.92 10.51
CA ILE A 112 20.02 -1.86 9.47
C ILE A 112 19.82 -1.26 8.08
N ILE A 113 18.65 -0.71 7.80
CA ILE A 113 18.33 -0.11 6.49
C ILE A 113 19.16 1.16 6.25
N MET A 114 19.41 1.98 7.28
CA MET A 114 20.30 3.14 7.17
C MET A 114 21.69 2.74 6.70
N ILE A 115 22.30 1.72 7.33
CA ILE A 115 23.64 1.24 6.99
C ILE A 115 23.64 0.60 5.60
N LEU A 116 22.72 -0.35 5.35
CA LEU A 116 22.64 -1.05 4.07
C LEU A 116 22.29 -0.08 2.92
N GLY A 117 21.34 0.83 3.14
CA GLY A 117 20.93 1.80 2.15
C GLY A 117 22.05 2.78 1.80
N ALA A 118 22.77 3.30 2.80
CA ALA A 118 23.89 4.20 2.54
C ALA A 118 25.02 3.51 1.74
N VAL A 119 25.32 2.25 2.06
CA VAL A 119 26.40 1.50 1.39
C VAL A 119 25.98 0.98 0.02
N LEU A 120 24.75 0.48 -0.12
CA LEU A 120 24.28 -0.20 -1.34
C LEU A 120 23.66 0.73 -2.37
N SER A 121 23.31 2.00 -2.04
CA SER A 121 22.61 2.91 -2.96
C SER A 121 23.37 3.08 -4.28
N ARG A 122 24.66 3.39 -4.26
CA ARG A 122 25.45 3.57 -5.47
C ARG A 122 25.68 2.26 -6.25
N PRO A 123 26.12 1.14 -5.63
CA PRO A 123 26.24 -0.13 -6.33
C PRO A 123 24.95 -0.62 -6.99
N LEU A 124 23.79 -0.42 -6.35
CA LEU A 124 22.49 -0.79 -6.93
C LEU A 124 22.14 0.07 -8.15
N LEU A 125 22.43 1.37 -8.13
CA LEU A 125 22.21 2.27 -9.26
C LEU A 125 23.12 1.90 -10.44
N GLU A 126 24.39 1.60 -10.17
CA GLU A 126 25.34 1.11 -11.19
C GLU A 126 24.90 -0.22 -11.81
N MET A 127 24.43 -1.17 -10.99
CA MET A 127 23.87 -2.43 -11.46
C MET A 127 22.63 -2.24 -12.36
N LEU A 128 21.81 -1.24 -12.06
CA LEU A 128 20.65 -0.86 -12.88
C LEU A 128 21.02 -0.04 -14.14
N LYS A 129 22.34 0.19 -14.37
CA LYS A 129 22.85 0.99 -15.50
C LYS A 129 22.26 2.39 -15.55
N THR A 130 22.15 3.03 -14.37
CA THR A 130 21.72 4.43 -14.29
C THR A 130 22.72 5.30 -15.03
N PRO A 131 22.28 6.25 -15.89
CA PRO A 131 23.20 7.11 -16.66
C PRO A 131 24.12 7.94 -15.73
N ASP A 132 25.40 8.06 -16.12
CA ASP A 132 26.41 8.82 -15.35
C ASP A 132 26.02 10.27 -15.12
N SER A 133 25.23 10.85 -16.02
CA SER A 133 24.73 12.23 -15.92
C SER A 133 23.82 12.51 -14.72
N ILE A 134 23.17 11.48 -14.16
CA ILE A 134 22.20 11.62 -13.06
C ILE A 134 22.55 10.74 -11.84
N ILE A 135 23.53 9.85 -11.94
CA ILE A 135 23.84 8.86 -10.89
C ILE A 135 24.19 9.50 -9.54
N ASP A 136 24.89 10.63 -9.55
CA ASP A 136 25.28 11.33 -8.32
C ASP A 136 24.06 11.98 -7.64
N TRP A 137 23.09 12.48 -8.41
CA TRP A 137 21.82 12.98 -7.89
C TRP A 137 20.95 11.84 -7.33
N CYS A 138 20.87 10.72 -8.06
CA CYS A 138 20.19 9.51 -7.57
C CYS A 138 20.79 9.01 -6.26
N THR A 139 22.13 8.94 -6.20
CA THR A 139 22.87 8.49 -5.01
C THR A 139 22.62 9.41 -3.82
N SER A 140 22.77 10.72 -4.01
CA SER A 140 22.49 11.72 -2.96
C SER A 140 21.06 11.59 -2.44
N TYR A 141 20.08 11.51 -3.32
CA TYR A 141 18.66 11.36 -2.97
C TYR A 141 18.42 10.11 -2.15
N LEU A 142 18.89 8.94 -2.63
CA LEU A 142 18.73 7.67 -1.92
C LEU A 142 19.44 7.66 -0.57
N VAL A 143 20.67 8.12 -0.50
CA VAL A 143 21.45 8.14 0.77
C VAL A 143 20.75 9.01 1.81
N ILE A 144 20.26 10.20 1.45
CA ILE A 144 19.55 11.07 2.40
C ILE A 144 18.29 10.39 2.90
N LEU A 145 17.47 9.81 2.00
CA LEU A 145 16.25 9.10 2.38
C LEU A 145 16.54 7.84 3.22
N MET A 146 17.60 7.11 2.92
CA MET A 146 17.98 5.93 3.70
C MET A 146 18.50 6.29 5.08
N VAL A 147 19.36 7.31 5.18
CA VAL A 147 19.84 7.81 6.47
C VAL A 147 18.70 8.40 7.31
N GLY A 148 17.73 9.02 6.66
CA GLY A 148 16.50 9.53 7.29
C GLY A 148 15.34 8.53 7.41
N CYS A 149 15.50 7.27 7.02
CA CYS A 149 14.40 6.31 6.90
C CYS A 149 13.66 6.01 8.22
N ALA A 150 14.28 6.26 9.37
CA ALA A 150 13.67 6.06 10.67
C ALA A 150 12.34 6.86 10.81
N GLY A 151 12.30 8.11 10.34
CA GLY A 151 11.08 8.92 10.32
C GLY A 151 9.94 8.23 9.57
N SER A 152 10.20 7.82 8.33
CA SER A 152 9.23 7.09 7.50
C SER A 152 8.83 5.75 8.10
N ALA A 153 9.79 4.98 8.65
CA ALA A 153 9.54 3.69 9.27
C ALA A 153 8.62 3.84 10.48
N TYR A 154 8.93 4.74 11.40
CA TYR A 154 8.09 5.01 12.57
C TYR A 154 6.72 5.53 12.17
N TYR A 155 6.64 6.47 11.23
CA TYR A 155 5.36 6.96 10.74
C TYR A 155 4.47 5.82 10.23
N ASN A 156 4.99 4.98 9.32
CA ASN A 156 4.23 3.87 8.74
C ASN A 156 3.75 2.86 9.81
N ILE A 157 4.62 2.49 10.74
CA ILE A 157 4.31 1.49 11.76
C ILE A 157 3.34 2.05 12.80
N LEU A 158 3.54 3.30 13.24
CA LEU A 158 2.64 3.95 14.19
C LEU A 158 1.26 4.21 13.58
N CYS A 159 1.18 4.57 12.28
CA CYS A 159 -0.09 4.62 11.54
C CYS A 159 -0.74 3.23 11.46
N GLY A 160 0.03 2.17 11.25
CA GLY A 160 -0.48 0.78 11.29
C GLY A 160 -1.09 0.44 12.66
N ILE A 161 -0.42 0.83 13.74
CA ILE A 161 -0.90 0.67 15.11
C ILE A 161 -2.18 1.48 15.35
N LEU A 162 -2.21 2.77 14.98
CA LEU A 162 -3.41 3.61 15.12
C LEU A 162 -4.58 3.02 14.35
N ARG A 163 -4.36 2.55 13.12
CA ARG A 163 -5.38 1.84 12.34
C ARG A 163 -5.86 0.57 13.04
N GLY A 164 -4.96 -0.23 13.61
CA GLY A 164 -5.31 -1.42 14.40
C GLY A 164 -6.20 -1.10 15.61
N LEU A 165 -5.98 0.05 16.25
CA LEU A 165 -6.81 0.58 17.33
C LEU A 165 -8.16 1.14 16.85
N GLY A 166 -8.39 1.26 15.54
CA GLY A 166 -9.58 1.87 14.97
C GLY A 166 -9.51 3.40 14.82
N ASP A 167 -8.33 4.01 14.98
CA ASP A 167 -8.12 5.47 14.82
C ASP A 167 -7.57 5.79 13.42
N SER A 168 -8.44 5.74 12.41
CA SER A 168 -8.08 6.12 11.03
C SER A 168 -8.01 7.64 10.82
N ILE A 169 -8.73 8.42 11.64
CA ILE A 169 -8.81 9.87 11.51
C ILE A 169 -7.50 10.53 11.94
N SER A 170 -6.92 10.11 13.07
CA SER A 170 -5.62 10.65 13.49
C SER A 170 -4.52 10.32 12.48
N ALA A 171 -4.51 9.10 11.92
CA ALA A 171 -3.58 8.72 10.87
C ALA A 171 -3.71 9.62 9.62
N LEU A 172 -4.95 9.94 9.21
CA LEU A 172 -5.22 10.87 8.11
C LEU A 172 -4.71 12.29 8.42
N ILE A 173 -5.03 12.84 9.60
CA ILE A 173 -4.65 14.21 9.96
C ILE A 173 -3.13 14.35 9.98
N TYR A 174 -2.42 13.39 10.56
CA TYR A 174 -0.95 13.45 10.60
C TYR A 174 -0.32 13.30 9.23
N LEU A 175 -0.95 12.56 8.31
CA LEU A 175 -0.56 12.54 6.91
C LEU A 175 -0.74 13.90 6.25
N LEU A 176 -1.90 14.55 6.45
CA LEU A 176 -2.16 15.88 5.89
C LEU A 176 -1.18 16.93 6.45
N VAL A 177 -0.87 16.89 7.73
CA VAL A 177 0.15 17.74 8.35
C VAL A 177 1.52 17.50 7.71
N ALA A 178 1.92 16.22 7.55
CA ALA A 178 3.16 15.88 6.85
C ALA A 178 3.19 16.44 5.43
N THR A 179 2.09 16.27 4.71
CA THR A 179 1.97 16.75 3.32
C THR A 179 2.16 18.27 3.23
N VAL A 180 1.51 19.03 4.10
CA VAL A 180 1.66 20.50 4.11
C VAL A 180 3.10 20.92 4.46
N ILE A 181 3.69 20.31 5.50
CA ILE A 181 5.07 20.59 5.91
C ILE A 181 6.04 20.25 4.78
N ASN A 182 5.88 19.09 4.15
CA ASN A 182 6.73 18.67 3.06
C ASN A 182 6.67 19.67 1.88
N ILE A 183 5.47 20.01 1.40
CA ILE A 183 5.30 20.98 0.28
C ILE A 183 5.97 22.32 0.60
N VAL A 184 5.79 22.84 1.81
CA VAL A 184 6.42 24.09 2.23
C VAL A 184 7.95 23.95 2.24
N LEU A 185 8.47 22.88 2.82
CA LEU A 185 9.91 22.64 2.89
C LEU A 185 10.53 22.38 1.50
N ASP A 186 9.84 21.66 0.61
CA ASP A 186 10.28 21.43 -0.76
C ASP A 186 10.47 22.77 -1.48
N ILE A 187 9.47 23.64 -1.42
CA ILE A 187 9.55 24.96 -2.05
C ILE A 187 10.70 25.76 -1.43
N VAL A 188 10.82 25.83 -0.11
CA VAL A 188 11.86 26.58 0.58
C VAL A 188 13.26 26.04 0.26
N PHE A 189 13.48 24.73 0.38
CA PHE A 189 14.79 24.12 0.17
C PHE A 189 15.24 24.18 -1.29
N VAL A 190 14.29 24.04 -2.22
CA VAL A 190 14.60 24.04 -3.64
C VAL A 190 14.70 25.46 -4.19
N SER A 191 13.74 26.36 -3.87
CA SER A 191 13.70 27.71 -4.46
C SER A 191 14.57 28.72 -3.73
N GLN A 192 14.68 28.66 -2.39
CA GLN A 192 15.42 29.65 -1.59
C GLN A 192 16.87 29.19 -1.34
N PHE A 193 17.03 27.92 -0.94
CA PHE A 193 18.37 27.38 -0.61
C PHE A 193 19.06 26.69 -1.77
N HIS A 194 18.40 26.53 -2.93
CA HIS A 194 18.95 25.91 -4.15
C HIS A 194 19.56 24.53 -3.92
N MET A 195 18.98 23.74 -3.00
CA MET A 195 19.49 22.43 -2.61
C MET A 195 19.19 21.32 -3.64
N GLY A 196 18.47 21.63 -4.72
CA GLY A 196 18.16 20.67 -5.77
C GLY A 196 17.42 19.41 -5.24
N VAL A 197 17.80 18.27 -5.75
CA VAL A 197 17.19 16.96 -5.38
C VAL A 197 17.40 16.62 -3.91
N ALA A 198 18.53 17.02 -3.32
CA ALA A 198 18.81 16.81 -1.89
C ALA A 198 17.80 17.57 -1.01
N GLY A 199 17.37 18.77 -1.43
CA GLY A 199 16.38 19.56 -0.70
C GLY A 199 15.05 18.83 -0.55
N VAL A 200 14.57 18.20 -1.60
CA VAL A 200 13.33 17.40 -1.57
C VAL A 200 13.48 16.16 -0.67
N ALA A 201 14.64 15.50 -0.71
CA ALA A 201 14.91 14.37 0.19
C ALA A 201 14.89 14.79 1.66
N TYR A 202 15.52 15.92 2.01
CA TYR A 202 15.48 16.46 3.38
C TYR A 202 14.07 16.86 3.80
N ALA A 203 13.31 17.52 2.93
CA ALA A 203 11.93 17.91 3.20
C ALA A 203 11.06 16.67 3.54
N THR A 204 11.19 15.61 2.77
CA THR A 204 10.51 14.33 2.99
C THR A 204 10.89 13.73 4.35
N VAL A 205 12.19 13.65 4.67
CA VAL A 205 12.68 13.09 5.95
C VAL A 205 12.12 13.89 7.13
N ILE A 206 12.17 15.22 7.08
CA ILE A 206 11.69 16.09 8.16
C ILE A 206 10.19 15.93 8.34
N ALA A 207 9.40 15.99 7.25
CA ALA A 207 7.95 15.86 7.30
C ALA A 207 7.52 14.50 7.89
N GLN A 208 8.17 13.42 7.48
CA GLN A 208 7.91 12.08 8.00
C GLN A 208 8.30 11.93 9.48
N ALA A 209 9.42 12.51 9.91
CA ALA A 209 9.85 12.51 11.29
C ALA A 209 8.85 13.26 12.20
N ILE A 210 8.38 14.44 11.77
CA ILE A 210 7.36 15.20 12.52
C ILE A 210 6.08 14.38 12.65
N SER A 211 5.61 13.76 11.58
CA SER A 211 4.42 12.90 11.62
C SER A 211 4.59 11.68 12.53
N ALA A 212 5.77 11.07 12.53
CA ALA A 212 6.08 9.98 13.45
C ALA A 212 5.98 10.43 14.93
N VAL A 213 6.51 11.62 15.24
CA VAL A 213 6.41 12.20 16.60
C VAL A 213 4.95 12.46 16.97
N LEU A 214 4.15 13.01 16.06
CA LEU A 214 2.71 13.26 16.31
C LEU A 214 1.94 11.94 16.53
N CYS A 215 2.21 10.90 15.73
CA CYS A 215 1.63 9.57 15.91
C CYS A 215 2.02 8.97 17.28
N MET A 216 3.29 9.07 17.68
CA MET A 216 3.77 8.57 18.97
C MET A 216 3.10 9.33 20.13
N TRP A 217 3.05 10.66 20.06
CA TRP A 217 2.38 11.48 21.06
C TRP A 217 0.90 11.10 21.20
N ARG A 218 0.21 10.83 20.09
CA ARG A 218 -1.17 10.34 20.09
C ARG A 218 -1.30 9.01 20.82
N LEU A 219 -0.45 8.03 20.52
CA LEU A 219 -0.46 6.72 21.15
C LEU A 219 -0.22 6.78 22.66
N MET A 220 0.72 7.61 23.09
CA MET A 220 0.99 7.82 24.53
C MET A 220 -0.21 8.42 25.26
N ARG A 221 -0.97 9.30 24.60
CA ARG A 221 -2.20 9.88 25.21
C ARG A 221 -3.38 8.92 25.25
N MET A 222 -3.41 7.93 24.39
CA MET A 222 -4.56 7.03 24.28
C MET A 222 -4.42 5.78 25.14
N ILE A 223 -3.34 5.05 24.99
CA ILE A 223 -3.24 3.64 25.46
C ILE A 223 -1.84 3.26 25.91
N PHE A 224 -0.80 3.87 25.31
CA PHE A 224 0.56 3.40 25.50
C PHE A 224 1.29 4.13 26.62
N ASP A 225 1.55 3.43 27.71
CA ASP A 225 2.49 3.87 28.73
C ASP A 225 3.92 3.61 28.23
N PHE A 226 4.68 4.67 27.97
CA PHE A 226 6.09 4.56 27.57
C PHE A 226 6.96 4.14 28.76
N ARG A 227 6.92 2.84 29.06
CA ARG A 227 7.70 2.25 30.16
C ARG A 227 8.81 1.37 29.61
N PRO A 228 10.05 1.43 30.16
CA PRO A 228 11.19 0.63 29.70
C PRO A 228 10.89 -0.89 29.62
N LYS A 229 10.01 -1.40 30.49
CA LYS A 229 9.62 -2.81 30.49
C LYS A 229 8.92 -3.26 29.20
N TYR A 230 8.18 -2.35 28.52
CA TYR A 230 7.48 -2.64 27.28
C TYR A 230 8.38 -2.53 26.03
N LEU A 231 9.43 -1.71 26.12
CA LEU A 231 10.44 -1.56 25.06
C LEU A 231 11.42 -2.74 25.01
N LYS A 232 11.49 -3.52 26.10
CA LYS A 232 12.37 -4.70 26.13
C LYS A 232 11.90 -5.73 25.11
N MET A 233 12.77 -5.99 24.14
CA MET A 233 12.47 -6.91 23.04
C MET A 233 12.19 -8.31 23.57
N LYS A 234 11.03 -8.84 23.23
CA LYS A 234 10.64 -10.22 23.53
C LYS A 234 10.47 -10.97 22.23
N LYS A 235 11.26 -12.05 22.06
CA LYS A 235 11.27 -12.87 20.84
C LYS A 235 9.88 -13.28 20.37
N GLN A 236 8.98 -13.62 21.29
CA GLN A 236 7.61 -14.04 20.97
C GLN A 236 6.84 -12.96 20.18
N TYR A 237 6.83 -11.71 20.67
CA TYR A 237 6.09 -10.62 19.99
C TYR A 237 6.76 -10.21 18.69
N SER A 238 8.10 -10.06 18.70
CA SER A 238 8.85 -9.67 17.50
C SER A 238 8.71 -10.70 16.38
N MET A 239 8.80 -12.00 16.74
CA MET A 239 8.62 -13.08 15.75
C MET A 239 7.20 -13.10 15.18
N GLU A 240 6.18 -12.84 16.00
CA GLU A 240 4.81 -12.82 15.55
C GLU A 240 4.52 -11.60 14.66
N ILE A 241 5.07 -10.42 14.99
CA ILE A 241 5.00 -9.24 14.12
C ILE A 241 5.60 -9.55 12.74
N ILE A 242 6.79 -10.17 12.71
CA ILE A 242 7.46 -10.54 11.47
C ILE A 242 6.65 -11.61 10.71
N ARG A 243 6.17 -12.64 11.39
CA ARG A 243 5.38 -13.72 10.81
C ARG A 243 4.11 -13.22 10.13
N LEU A 244 3.42 -12.26 10.75
CA LEU A 244 2.20 -11.67 10.21
C LEU A 244 2.50 -10.61 9.14
N GLY A 245 3.62 -9.90 9.27
CA GLY A 245 3.96 -8.79 8.40
C GLY A 245 4.72 -9.19 7.15
N LEU A 246 5.69 -10.09 7.26
CA LEU A 246 6.55 -10.50 6.15
C LEU A 246 5.78 -10.94 4.89
N PRO A 247 4.70 -11.73 5.00
CA PRO A 247 3.91 -12.12 3.82
C PRO A 247 3.33 -10.92 3.06
N SER A 248 2.93 -9.86 3.77
CA SER A 248 2.41 -8.63 3.13
C SER A 248 3.52 -7.86 2.42
N GLY A 249 4.72 -7.79 2.99
CA GLY A 249 5.90 -7.23 2.33
C GLY A 249 6.27 -8.02 1.07
N ILE A 250 6.34 -9.35 1.17
CA ILE A 250 6.61 -10.22 0.02
C ILE A 250 5.57 -10.02 -1.09
N THR A 251 4.28 -9.91 -0.73
CA THR A 251 3.22 -9.64 -1.71
C THR A 251 3.51 -8.35 -2.50
N GLN A 252 3.91 -7.28 -1.81
CA GLN A 252 4.24 -6.01 -2.47
C GLN A 252 5.45 -6.13 -3.40
N ALA A 253 6.49 -6.85 -2.98
CA ALA A 253 7.66 -7.13 -3.82
C ALA A 253 7.28 -7.93 -5.07
N ILE A 254 6.44 -8.95 -4.94
CA ILE A 254 5.94 -9.77 -6.06
C ILE A 254 5.19 -8.91 -7.09
N PHE A 255 4.31 -8.01 -6.62
CA PHE A 255 3.60 -7.09 -7.52
C PHE A 255 4.56 -6.20 -8.30
N SER A 256 5.56 -5.62 -7.62
CA SER A 256 6.57 -4.76 -8.25
C SER A 256 7.39 -5.52 -9.30
N MET A 257 7.82 -6.74 -9.01
CA MET A 257 8.56 -7.57 -9.96
C MET A 257 7.71 -7.94 -11.18
N ALA A 258 6.47 -8.35 -10.98
CA ALA A 258 5.58 -8.70 -12.09
C ALA A 258 5.29 -7.48 -12.98
N MET A 259 5.18 -6.29 -12.42
CA MET A 259 5.05 -5.05 -13.20
C MET A 259 6.25 -4.82 -14.10
N VAL A 260 7.47 -5.01 -13.61
CA VAL A 260 8.71 -4.86 -14.40
C VAL A 260 8.75 -5.88 -15.55
N ILE A 261 8.39 -7.14 -15.29
CA ILE A 261 8.38 -8.19 -16.31
C ILE A 261 7.34 -7.87 -17.41
N VAL A 262 6.12 -7.49 -17.04
CA VAL A 262 5.07 -7.14 -18.00
C VAL A 262 5.38 -5.84 -18.73
N GLN A 263 6.10 -4.89 -18.10
CA GLN A 263 6.54 -3.66 -18.76
C GLN A 263 7.48 -3.96 -19.93
N SER A 264 8.35 -4.97 -19.82
CA SER A 264 9.20 -5.41 -20.93
C SER A 264 8.37 -5.86 -22.14
N LEU A 265 7.27 -6.61 -21.90
CA LEU A 265 6.34 -6.99 -22.96
C LEU A 265 5.58 -5.76 -23.50
N THR A 266 5.16 -4.84 -22.64
CA THR A 266 4.50 -3.59 -23.07
C THR A 266 5.37 -2.78 -24.02
N ASN A 267 6.67 -2.69 -23.72
CA ASN A 267 7.64 -1.95 -24.53
C ASN A 267 7.77 -2.55 -25.96
N SER A 268 7.55 -3.86 -26.13
CA SER A 268 7.62 -4.51 -27.43
C SER A 268 6.49 -4.15 -28.40
N PHE A 269 5.38 -3.58 -27.87
CA PHE A 269 4.22 -3.18 -28.70
C PHE A 269 4.34 -1.77 -29.27
N GLY A 270 5.40 -1.03 -28.96
CA GLY A 270 5.67 0.29 -29.51
C GLY A 270 5.16 1.47 -28.69
N GLU A 271 5.53 2.67 -29.10
CA GLU A 271 5.37 3.90 -28.33
C GLU A 271 3.90 4.26 -27.99
N MET A 272 2.98 4.02 -28.92
CA MET A 272 1.56 4.30 -28.72
C MET A 272 0.97 3.45 -27.58
N VAL A 273 1.34 2.18 -27.49
CA VAL A 273 0.89 1.27 -26.43
C VAL A 273 1.54 1.62 -25.10
N ILE A 274 2.81 2.01 -25.11
CA ILE A 274 3.51 2.49 -23.90
C ILE A 274 2.82 3.73 -23.36
N ALA A 275 2.54 4.73 -24.21
CA ALA A 275 1.85 5.94 -23.82
C ALA A 275 0.44 5.67 -23.29
N ALA A 276 -0.32 4.79 -23.96
CA ALA A 276 -1.63 4.35 -23.49
C ALA A 276 -1.55 3.68 -22.12
N ASN A 277 -0.57 2.80 -21.91
CA ASN A 277 -0.38 2.13 -20.62
C ASN A 277 -0.08 3.11 -19.49
N VAL A 278 0.71 4.15 -19.74
CA VAL A 278 0.99 5.20 -18.75
C VAL A 278 -0.30 5.91 -18.32
N ILE A 279 -1.16 6.29 -19.26
CA ILE A 279 -2.44 6.94 -18.97
C ILE A 279 -3.34 6.00 -18.18
N ILE A 280 -3.46 4.73 -18.62
CA ILE A 280 -4.27 3.71 -17.95
C ILE A 280 -3.80 3.52 -16.50
N MET A 281 -2.49 3.39 -16.27
CA MET A 281 -1.93 3.21 -14.92
C MET A 281 -2.21 4.40 -13.99
N ARG A 282 -2.30 5.63 -14.53
CA ARG A 282 -2.70 6.80 -13.74
C ARG A 282 -4.14 6.69 -13.27
N VAL A 283 -5.06 6.34 -14.16
CA VAL A 283 -6.49 6.18 -13.83
C VAL A 283 -6.70 4.96 -12.92
N ASP A 284 -6.02 3.84 -13.21
CA ASP A 284 -6.03 2.62 -12.40
C ASP A 284 -5.62 2.89 -10.96
N GLY A 285 -4.55 3.68 -10.75
CA GLY A 285 -4.08 4.07 -9.43
C GLY A 285 -5.18 4.71 -8.57
N PHE A 286 -5.99 5.60 -9.15
CA PHE A 286 -7.14 6.21 -8.44
C PHE A 286 -8.31 5.23 -8.28
N ALA A 287 -8.64 4.47 -9.31
CA ALA A 287 -9.76 3.52 -9.30
C ALA A 287 -9.58 2.39 -8.28
N MET A 288 -8.32 2.00 -8.00
CA MET A 288 -8.00 0.94 -7.04
C MET A 288 -7.97 1.40 -5.57
N MET A 289 -7.87 2.71 -5.30
CA MET A 289 -7.75 3.23 -3.92
C MET A 289 -8.90 2.80 -2.99
N PRO A 290 -10.17 2.80 -3.41
CA PRO A 290 -11.26 2.31 -2.58
C PRO A 290 -11.07 0.84 -2.18
N ASN A 291 -10.63 -0.01 -3.11
CA ASN A 291 -10.41 -1.43 -2.86
C ASN A 291 -9.32 -1.67 -1.78
N PHE A 292 -8.20 -0.94 -1.85
CA PHE A 292 -7.17 -1.00 -0.82
C PHE A 292 -7.66 -0.46 0.53
N SER A 293 -8.47 0.60 0.51
CA SER A 293 -9.04 1.18 1.72
C SER A 293 -10.01 0.22 2.40
N PHE A 294 -10.90 -0.43 1.65
CA PHE A 294 -11.77 -1.50 2.16
C PHE A 294 -10.95 -2.69 2.68
N GLY A 295 -9.91 -3.12 1.97
CA GLY A 295 -9.03 -4.19 2.43
C GLY A 295 -8.40 -3.91 3.80
N THR A 296 -7.96 -2.66 4.02
CA THR A 296 -7.40 -2.23 5.31
C THR A 296 -8.48 -2.15 6.40
N ALA A 297 -9.65 -1.60 6.08
CA ALA A 297 -10.78 -1.52 7.01
C ALA A 297 -11.25 -2.92 7.44
N MET A 298 -11.33 -3.85 6.50
CA MET A 298 -11.69 -5.24 6.77
C MET A 298 -10.65 -5.95 7.64
N THR A 299 -9.35 -5.64 7.46
CA THR A 299 -8.28 -6.18 8.32
C THR A 299 -8.45 -5.73 9.76
N THR A 300 -8.70 -4.45 10.00
CA THR A 300 -8.91 -3.91 11.36
C THR A 300 -10.20 -4.43 11.97
N TYR A 301 -11.30 -4.40 11.20
CA TYR A 301 -12.61 -4.90 11.64
C TYR A 301 -12.55 -6.37 12.04
N ALA A 302 -12.00 -7.21 11.17
CA ALA A 302 -11.86 -8.65 11.44
C ALA A 302 -10.94 -8.89 12.65
N GLY A 303 -9.79 -8.20 12.72
CA GLY A 303 -8.85 -8.35 13.83
C GLY A 303 -9.49 -8.04 15.19
N GLN A 304 -10.19 -6.92 15.31
CA GLN A 304 -10.87 -6.56 16.57
C GLN A 304 -11.97 -7.57 16.95
N ASN A 305 -12.80 -8.01 16.00
CA ASN A 305 -13.87 -8.96 16.26
C ASN A 305 -13.35 -10.39 16.53
N VAL A 306 -12.28 -10.83 15.88
CA VAL A 306 -11.58 -12.07 16.18
C VAL A 306 -11.00 -12.03 17.60
N GLY A 307 -10.34 -10.92 17.95
CA GLY A 307 -9.83 -10.70 19.31
C GLY A 307 -10.92 -10.74 20.37
N ALA A 308 -12.09 -10.18 20.08
CA ALA A 308 -13.29 -10.24 20.94
C ALA A 308 -14.02 -11.59 20.90
N ARG A 309 -13.53 -12.57 20.15
CA ARG A 309 -14.16 -13.90 19.93
C ARG A 309 -15.57 -13.82 19.31
N ARG A 310 -15.85 -12.74 18.54
CA ARG A 310 -17.13 -12.48 17.89
C ARG A 310 -17.09 -12.90 16.40
N MET A 311 -16.92 -14.20 16.15
CA MET A 311 -16.86 -14.75 14.79
C MET A 311 -18.16 -14.53 14.00
N ASP A 312 -19.31 -14.48 14.69
CA ASP A 312 -20.61 -14.08 14.15
C ASP A 312 -20.51 -12.72 13.44
N ARG A 313 -19.87 -11.75 14.10
CA ARG A 313 -19.69 -10.40 13.56
C ARG A 313 -18.66 -10.36 12.43
N VAL A 314 -17.59 -11.18 12.53
CA VAL A 314 -16.60 -11.27 11.43
C VAL A 314 -17.28 -11.71 10.14
N GLU A 315 -18.12 -12.74 10.18
CA GLU A 315 -18.84 -13.24 9.01
C GLU A 315 -19.86 -12.22 8.48
N GLN A 316 -20.62 -11.59 9.37
CA GLN A 316 -21.57 -10.55 9.00
C GLN A 316 -20.86 -9.34 8.36
N GLY A 317 -19.76 -8.86 8.95
CA GLY A 317 -18.98 -7.75 8.41
C GLY A 317 -18.28 -8.11 7.11
N ALA A 318 -17.78 -9.35 6.96
CA ALA A 318 -17.20 -9.85 5.71
C ALA A 318 -18.22 -9.77 4.57
N LYS A 319 -19.45 -10.22 4.81
CA LYS A 319 -20.53 -10.16 3.82
C LYS A 319 -20.92 -8.71 3.47
N GLN A 320 -21.20 -7.90 4.50
CA GLN A 320 -21.64 -6.51 4.31
C GLN A 320 -20.54 -5.63 3.72
N GLY A 321 -19.31 -5.71 4.24
CA GLY A 321 -18.17 -4.91 3.77
C GLY A 321 -17.78 -5.28 2.33
N THR A 322 -17.77 -6.57 1.98
CA THR A 322 -17.51 -7.00 0.59
C THR A 322 -18.63 -6.52 -0.34
N LEU A 323 -19.90 -6.57 0.07
CA LEU A 323 -21.01 -6.09 -0.75
C LEU A 323 -20.88 -4.58 -1.04
N ILE A 324 -20.54 -3.78 -0.04
CA ILE A 324 -20.34 -2.33 -0.20
C ILE A 324 -19.11 -2.06 -1.09
N ALA A 325 -18.00 -2.78 -0.91
CA ALA A 325 -16.82 -2.64 -1.75
C ALA A 325 -17.12 -2.99 -3.22
N VAL A 326 -17.87 -4.06 -3.46
CA VAL A 326 -18.35 -4.46 -4.79
C VAL A 326 -19.26 -3.38 -5.38
N GLY A 327 -20.21 -2.85 -4.60
CA GLY A 327 -21.09 -1.76 -5.04
C GLY A 327 -20.30 -0.51 -5.43
N THR A 328 -19.32 -0.10 -4.61
CA THR A 328 -18.42 1.03 -4.90
C THR A 328 -17.61 0.78 -6.17
N SER A 329 -17.02 -0.40 -6.33
CA SER A 329 -16.23 -0.75 -7.52
C SER A 329 -17.10 -0.86 -8.77
N THR A 330 -18.34 -1.33 -8.65
CA THR A 330 -19.31 -1.34 -9.75
C THR A 330 -19.66 0.07 -10.21
N THR A 331 -19.86 0.99 -9.27
CA THR A 331 -20.09 2.42 -9.59
C THR A 331 -18.89 3.02 -10.33
N ILE A 332 -17.66 2.78 -9.85
CA ILE A 332 -16.43 3.24 -10.51
C ILE A 332 -16.31 2.62 -11.92
N THR A 333 -16.56 1.33 -12.05
CA THR A 333 -16.57 0.64 -13.36
C THR A 333 -17.55 1.28 -14.33
N LEU A 334 -18.78 1.55 -13.89
CA LEU A 334 -19.79 2.21 -14.72
C LEU A 334 -19.36 3.62 -15.14
N LEU A 335 -18.81 4.41 -14.20
CA LEU A 335 -18.29 5.75 -14.51
C LEU A 335 -17.14 5.69 -15.54
N ILE A 336 -16.23 4.74 -15.43
CA ILE A 336 -15.14 4.55 -16.37
C ILE A 336 -15.66 4.09 -17.74
N VAL A 337 -16.63 3.18 -17.79
CA VAL A 337 -17.20 2.69 -19.05
C VAL A 337 -17.95 3.82 -19.77
N ILE A 338 -18.70 4.65 -19.04
CA ILE A 338 -19.51 5.74 -19.62
C ILE A 338 -18.61 6.94 -19.98
N PHE A 339 -17.76 7.37 -19.07
CA PHE A 339 -16.97 8.60 -19.20
C PHE A 339 -15.49 8.35 -19.56
N GLY A 340 -15.07 7.11 -19.82
CA GLY A 340 -13.67 6.75 -20.03
C GLY A 340 -12.98 7.56 -21.13
N HIS A 341 -13.69 7.90 -22.21
CA HIS A 341 -13.14 8.73 -23.28
C HIS A 341 -12.80 10.14 -22.78
N HIS A 342 -13.67 10.77 -22.01
CA HIS A 342 -13.42 12.08 -21.40
C HIS A 342 -12.31 12.02 -20.35
N LEU A 343 -12.29 10.96 -19.54
CA LEU A 343 -11.25 10.75 -18.53
C LEU A 343 -9.84 10.63 -19.16
N MET A 344 -9.72 9.87 -20.25
CA MET A 344 -8.45 9.74 -20.98
C MET A 344 -8.06 11.04 -21.68
N GLY A 345 -9.04 11.80 -22.17
CA GLY A 345 -8.83 13.11 -22.79
C GLY A 345 -8.27 14.18 -21.85
N ILE A 346 -8.32 13.99 -20.53
CA ILE A 346 -7.64 14.89 -19.57
C ILE A 346 -6.11 14.79 -19.69
N PHE A 347 -5.59 13.62 -20.09
CA PHE A 347 -4.15 13.36 -20.14
C PHE A 347 -3.50 13.63 -21.50
N THR A 348 -4.29 13.62 -22.60
CA THR A 348 -3.78 13.79 -23.96
C THR A 348 -4.84 14.33 -24.90
N ASN A 349 -4.41 15.11 -25.87
CA ASN A 349 -5.26 15.62 -26.96
C ASN A 349 -5.23 14.72 -28.22
N THR A 350 -4.39 13.69 -28.25
CA THR A 350 -4.26 12.80 -29.41
C THR A 350 -5.43 11.82 -29.42
N THR A 351 -6.34 11.98 -30.37
CA THR A 351 -7.61 11.21 -30.48
C THR A 351 -7.38 9.70 -30.52
N GLU A 352 -6.36 9.24 -31.24
CA GLU A 352 -6.01 7.82 -31.34
C GLU A 352 -5.60 7.26 -29.97
N LEU A 353 -4.78 8.00 -29.22
CA LEU A 353 -4.30 7.61 -27.91
C LEU A 353 -5.43 7.60 -26.87
N VAL A 354 -6.33 8.60 -26.94
CA VAL A 354 -7.55 8.65 -26.10
C VAL A 354 -8.42 7.42 -26.38
N THR A 355 -8.67 7.11 -27.63
CA THR A 355 -9.51 5.98 -28.04
C THR A 355 -8.90 4.64 -27.62
N LEU A 356 -7.59 4.48 -27.84
CA LEU A 356 -6.86 3.28 -27.45
C LEU A 356 -6.92 3.08 -25.93
N SER A 357 -6.56 4.10 -25.16
CA SER A 357 -6.57 4.06 -23.70
C SER A 357 -7.96 3.79 -23.13
N ALA A 358 -9.00 4.45 -23.68
CA ALA A 358 -10.37 4.26 -23.24
C ALA A 358 -10.87 2.83 -23.50
N ASN A 359 -10.57 2.25 -24.67
CA ASN A 359 -10.97 0.88 -24.98
C ASN A 359 -10.25 -0.15 -24.09
N MET A 360 -8.96 0.05 -23.84
CA MET A 360 -8.20 -0.83 -22.94
C MET A 360 -8.67 -0.70 -21.49
N MET A 361 -8.97 0.51 -21.06
CA MET A 361 -9.48 0.77 -19.71
C MET A 361 -10.85 0.11 -19.46
N LYS A 362 -11.72 0.02 -20.48
CA LYS A 362 -12.99 -0.71 -20.37
C LYS A 362 -12.80 -2.18 -20.08
N ILE A 363 -11.77 -2.82 -20.65
CA ILE A 363 -11.43 -4.21 -20.36
C ILE A 363 -11.03 -4.35 -18.89
N LEU A 364 -10.19 -3.44 -18.41
CA LEU A 364 -9.65 -3.48 -17.04
C LEU A 364 -10.72 -3.14 -16.01
N ALA A 365 -11.61 -2.20 -16.31
CA ALA A 365 -12.59 -1.65 -15.36
C ALA A 365 -13.49 -2.72 -14.74
N VAL A 366 -13.89 -3.75 -15.49
CA VAL A 366 -14.67 -4.88 -14.98
C VAL A 366 -13.90 -5.65 -13.89
N GLY A 367 -12.59 -5.67 -13.98
CA GLY A 367 -11.70 -6.32 -13.00
C GLY A 367 -11.71 -5.67 -11.62
N TYR A 368 -12.13 -4.41 -11.48
CA TYR A 368 -12.20 -3.74 -10.17
C TYR A 368 -13.21 -4.41 -9.24
N ILE A 369 -14.28 -4.99 -9.79
CA ILE A 369 -15.27 -5.76 -9.02
C ILE A 369 -14.60 -7.02 -8.42
N ALA A 370 -13.79 -7.72 -9.22
CA ALA A 370 -13.02 -8.87 -8.76
C ALA A 370 -12.00 -8.47 -7.69
N MET A 371 -11.33 -7.33 -7.86
CA MET A 371 -10.39 -6.78 -6.88
C MET A 371 -11.08 -6.36 -5.58
N ALA A 372 -12.30 -5.84 -5.62
CA ALA A 372 -13.07 -5.53 -4.42
C ALA A 372 -13.31 -6.79 -3.55
N ILE A 373 -13.67 -7.90 -4.17
CA ILE A 373 -13.84 -9.20 -3.50
C ILE A 373 -12.50 -9.67 -2.92
N THR A 374 -11.44 -9.65 -3.74
CA THR A 374 -10.11 -10.10 -3.34
C THR A 374 -9.57 -9.31 -2.15
N GLN A 375 -9.61 -7.97 -2.22
CA GLN A 375 -9.06 -7.11 -1.17
C GLN A 375 -9.86 -7.18 0.12
N SER A 376 -11.20 -7.21 0.04
CA SER A 376 -12.06 -7.28 1.22
C SER A 376 -11.89 -8.60 1.97
N LEU A 377 -11.98 -9.73 1.30
CA LEU A 377 -11.87 -11.05 1.93
C LEU A 377 -10.43 -11.38 2.36
N SER A 378 -9.43 -10.97 1.58
CA SER A 378 -8.02 -11.05 2.01
C SER A 378 -7.77 -10.19 3.25
N GLY A 379 -8.44 -9.03 3.36
CA GLY A 379 -8.42 -8.21 4.55
C GLY A 379 -8.95 -8.96 5.77
N VAL A 380 -10.08 -9.65 5.65
CA VAL A 380 -10.63 -10.49 6.73
C VAL A 380 -9.66 -11.58 7.16
N MET A 381 -9.09 -12.31 6.20
CA MET A 381 -8.12 -13.39 6.50
C MET A 381 -6.87 -12.82 7.21
N ARG A 382 -6.32 -11.69 6.71
CA ARG A 382 -5.19 -11.01 7.37
C ARG A 382 -5.53 -10.59 8.79
N GLY A 383 -6.70 -9.96 9.00
CA GLY A 383 -7.16 -9.55 10.33
C GLY A 383 -7.32 -10.71 11.30
N ALA A 384 -7.71 -11.88 10.82
CA ALA A 384 -7.79 -13.10 11.59
C ALA A 384 -6.41 -13.76 11.87
N GLY A 385 -5.31 -13.22 11.33
CA GLY A 385 -3.95 -13.75 11.51
C GLY A 385 -3.47 -14.65 10.36
N ASP A 386 -4.28 -14.87 9.33
CA ASP A 386 -3.87 -15.62 8.14
C ASP A 386 -3.36 -14.69 7.04
N THR A 387 -2.11 -14.28 7.15
CA THR A 387 -1.45 -13.44 6.15
C THR A 387 -0.79 -14.25 5.02
N MET A 388 -0.53 -15.54 5.28
CA MET A 388 0.12 -16.44 4.31
C MET A 388 -0.81 -16.80 3.16
N THR A 389 -2.08 -17.10 3.42
CA THR A 389 -3.02 -17.49 2.37
C THR A 389 -3.22 -16.37 1.33
N PRO A 390 -3.48 -15.10 1.68
CA PRO A 390 -3.50 -14.00 0.72
C PRO A 390 -2.18 -13.82 -0.06
N MET A 391 -1.03 -14.02 0.58
CA MET A 391 0.27 -13.96 -0.09
C MET A 391 0.39 -15.04 -1.17
N TRP A 392 0.08 -16.29 -0.85
CA TRP A 392 0.13 -17.39 -1.82
C TRP A 392 -0.83 -17.18 -2.98
N ILE A 393 -2.06 -16.72 -2.71
CA ILE A 393 -3.02 -16.37 -3.77
C ILE A 393 -2.43 -15.31 -4.67
N SER A 394 -1.87 -14.22 -4.11
CA SER A 394 -1.26 -13.14 -4.87
C SER A 394 -0.08 -13.63 -5.72
N MET A 395 0.76 -14.51 -5.16
CA MET A 395 1.90 -15.09 -5.88
C MET A 395 1.44 -15.94 -7.08
N VAL A 396 0.50 -16.86 -6.86
CA VAL A 396 -0.03 -17.72 -7.92
C VAL A 396 -0.68 -16.88 -9.02
N VAL A 397 -1.52 -15.94 -8.64
CA VAL A 397 -2.30 -15.13 -9.58
C VAL A 397 -1.40 -14.18 -10.38
N THR A 398 -0.42 -13.57 -9.73
CA THR A 398 0.41 -12.54 -10.35
C THR A 398 1.59 -13.15 -11.13
N VAL A 399 2.26 -14.14 -10.57
CA VAL A 399 3.46 -14.72 -11.19
C VAL A 399 3.11 -15.92 -12.08
N VAL A 400 2.32 -16.87 -11.56
CA VAL A 400 2.06 -18.14 -12.28
C VAL A 400 0.96 -17.98 -13.33
N ILE A 401 -0.01 -17.09 -13.12
CA ILE A 401 -1.10 -16.88 -14.08
C ILE A 401 -0.84 -15.67 -14.97
N ARG A 402 -0.71 -14.46 -14.41
CA ARG A 402 -0.66 -13.22 -15.19
C ARG A 402 0.52 -13.16 -16.15
N VAL A 403 1.73 -13.44 -15.66
CA VAL A 403 2.93 -13.32 -16.50
C VAL A 403 2.94 -14.33 -17.65
N PRO A 404 2.78 -15.64 -17.40
CA PRO A 404 2.75 -16.62 -18.51
C PRO A 404 1.56 -16.39 -19.46
N LEU A 405 0.41 -15.96 -18.94
CA LEU A 405 -0.77 -15.67 -19.77
C LEU A 405 -0.51 -14.48 -20.71
N ALA A 406 0.12 -13.40 -20.21
CA ALA A 406 0.45 -12.24 -21.02
C ALA A 406 1.38 -12.61 -22.17
N TYR A 407 2.49 -13.31 -21.90
CA TYR A 407 3.44 -13.74 -22.91
C TYR A 407 2.87 -14.84 -23.82
N GLY A 408 2.13 -15.80 -23.26
CA GLY A 408 1.50 -16.89 -24.03
C GLY A 408 0.46 -16.36 -25.01
N LEU A 409 -0.43 -15.47 -24.57
CA LEU A 409 -1.41 -14.83 -25.46
C LEU A 409 -0.75 -13.92 -26.50
N ALA A 410 0.32 -13.20 -26.13
CA ALA A 410 1.10 -12.43 -27.09
C ALA A 410 1.69 -13.33 -28.18
N PHE A 411 2.26 -14.48 -27.79
CA PHE A 411 2.79 -15.48 -28.73
C PHE A 411 1.69 -16.08 -29.61
N LEU A 412 0.56 -16.49 -29.05
CA LEU A 412 -0.55 -17.11 -29.78
C LEU A 412 -1.27 -16.14 -30.76
N THR A 413 -1.19 -14.85 -30.52
CA THR A 413 -1.82 -13.81 -31.37
C THR A 413 -0.84 -13.22 -32.41
N ARG A 414 0.37 -13.77 -32.53
CA ARG A 414 1.33 -13.35 -33.57
C ARG A 414 0.82 -13.68 -34.98
N THR A 415 0.97 -12.70 -35.85
CA THR A 415 0.73 -12.84 -37.30
C THR A 415 1.86 -12.14 -38.05
N PRO A 416 2.04 -12.37 -39.38
CA PRO A 416 3.03 -11.64 -40.16
C PRO A 416 2.89 -10.11 -40.06
N GLU A 417 1.66 -9.62 -39.89
CA GLU A 417 1.36 -8.19 -39.69
C GLU A 417 1.55 -7.71 -38.25
N LEU A 418 1.51 -8.62 -37.27
CA LEU A 418 1.64 -8.34 -35.83
C LEU A 418 2.69 -9.27 -35.23
N PRO A 419 3.99 -9.00 -35.44
CA PRO A 419 5.07 -9.90 -35.02
C PRO A 419 5.18 -10.04 -33.48
N ASN A 420 4.70 -9.07 -32.73
CA ASN A 420 4.67 -9.09 -31.27
C ASN A 420 3.31 -9.56 -30.69
N GLY A 421 2.33 -9.91 -31.56
CA GLY A 421 0.98 -10.26 -31.17
C GLY A 421 0.09 -9.05 -30.93
N ARG A 422 -1.08 -9.27 -30.34
CA ARG A 422 -2.05 -8.22 -30.05
C ARG A 422 -1.78 -7.57 -28.68
N TYR A 423 -1.67 -6.27 -28.61
CA TYR A 423 -1.40 -5.52 -27.38
C TYR A 423 -2.52 -5.64 -26.32
N GLN A 424 -3.76 -5.96 -26.71
CA GLN A 424 -4.89 -6.18 -25.78
C GLN A 424 -4.60 -7.27 -24.74
N VAL A 425 -3.71 -8.19 -25.02
CA VAL A 425 -3.32 -9.30 -24.14
C VAL A 425 -2.78 -8.84 -22.79
N LEU A 426 -2.20 -7.62 -22.73
CA LEU A 426 -1.69 -7.02 -21.51
C LEU A 426 -2.81 -6.85 -20.47
N TRP A 427 -3.94 -6.26 -20.90
CA TRP A 427 -5.06 -5.97 -20.01
C TRP A 427 -5.99 -7.16 -19.83
N ILE A 428 -6.12 -8.02 -20.85
CA ILE A 428 -6.87 -9.30 -20.75
C ILE A 428 -6.19 -10.22 -19.72
N SER A 429 -4.86 -10.35 -19.74
CA SER A 429 -4.13 -11.16 -18.76
C SER A 429 -4.29 -10.62 -17.34
N MET A 430 -4.35 -9.31 -17.18
CA MET A 430 -4.58 -8.65 -15.90
C MET A 430 -6.00 -8.89 -15.40
N LEU A 431 -7.01 -8.75 -16.27
CA LEU A 431 -8.42 -9.04 -15.94
C LEU A 431 -8.61 -10.50 -15.50
N VAL A 432 -8.08 -11.44 -16.30
CA VAL A 432 -8.17 -12.88 -15.98
C VAL A 432 -7.49 -13.17 -14.64
N SER A 433 -6.32 -12.60 -14.41
CA SER A 433 -5.59 -12.72 -13.16
C SER A 433 -6.43 -12.22 -11.97
N TRP A 434 -7.07 -11.06 -12.07
CA TRP A 434 -7.91 -10.52 -11.01
C TRP A 434 -9.16 -11.37 -10.76
N CYS A 435 -9.81 -11.88 -11.81
CA CYS A 435 -10.94 -12.80 -11.70
C CYS A 435 -10.55 -14.11 -11.02
N MET A 436 -9.40 -14.68 -11.39
CA MET A 436 -8.85 -15.87 -10.72
C MET A 436 -8.48 -15.60 -9.26
N GLY A 437 -7.95 -14.40 -8.97
CA GLY A 437 -7.69 -13.94 -7.60
C GLY A 437 -8.94 -13.90 -6.74
N ALA A 438 -10.03 -13.35 -7.27
CA ALA A 438 -11.32 -13.33 -6.59
C ALA A 438 -11.86 -14.76 -6.35
N LEU A 439 -11.79 -15.62 -7.35
CA LEU A 439 -12.23 -17.01 -7.24
C LEU A 439 -11.44 -17.78 -6.17
N LEU A 440 -10.11 -17.72 -6.23
CA LEU A 440 -9.25 -18.38 -5.25
C LEU A 440 -9.50 -17.82 -3.83
N THR A 441 -9.61 -16.50 -3.71
CA THR A 441 -9.88 -15.86 -2.42
C THR A 441 -11.22 -16.33 -1.84
N LEU A 442 -12.28 -16.41 -2.65
CA LEU A 442 -13.58 -16.95 -2.24
C LEU A 442 -13.49 -18.42 -1.80
N ILE A 443 -12.75 -19.24 -2.54
CA ILE A 443 -12.59 -20.68 -2.20
C ILE A 443 -11.87 -20.83 -0.86
N PHE A 444 -10.72 -20.14 -0.67
CA PHE A 444 -9.95 -20.22 0.57
C PHE A 444 -10.68 -19.59 1.76
N TYR A 445 -11.41 -18.50 1.54
CA TYR A 445 -12.27 -17.90 2.55
C TYR A 445 -13.35 -18.88 3.02
N LYS A 446 -14.06 -19.55 2.10
CA LYS A 446 -15.11 -20.54 2.41
C LYS A 446 -14.57 -21.79 3.09
N LYS A 447 -13.33 -22.25 2.78
CA LYS A 447 -12.68 -23.37 3.49
C LYS A 447 -12.50 -23.11 4.98
N GLY A 448 -12.48 -21.84 5.40
CA GLY A 448 -12.54 -21.44 6.80
C GLY A 448 -11.30 -21.73 7.65
N ASN A 449 -10.18 -22.17 7.07
CA ASN A 449 -8.94 -22.47 7.81
C ASN A 449 -8.36 -21.25 8.54
N TRP A 450 -8.60 -20.05 8.02
CA TRP A 450 -8.19 -18.78 8.62
C TRP A 450 -8.82 -18.53 10.00
N LYS A 451 -10.00 -19.13 10.29
CA LYS A 451 -10.70 -19.00 11.57
C LYS A 451 -9.89 -19.58 12.74
N LYS A 452 -8.98 -20.51 12.48
CA LYS A 452 -8.15 -21.19 13.47
C LYS A 452 -6.83 -20.48 13.78
N LYS A 453 -6.54 -19.36 13.10
CA LYS A 453 -5.23 -18.67 13.18
C LYS A 453 -5.23 -17.46 14.13
N ALA A 454 -6.29 -17.25 14.90
CA ALA A 454 -6.40 -16.17 15.88
C ALA A 454 -5.33 -16.27 16.98
N LEU A 455 -4.66 -15.16 17.27
CA LEU A 455 -3.61 -15.08 18.31
C LEU A 455 -4.16 -15.30 19.72
N THR A 456 -5.37 -14.83 19.97
CA THR A 456 -6.02 -14.82 21.29
C THR A 456 -6.61 -16.19 21.70
N GLY A 457 -6.57 -17.21 20.84
CA GLY A 457 -7.06 -18.56 21.13
C GLY A 457 -5.98 -19.57 21.55
N SER A 458 -4.70 -19.28 21.27
CA SER A 458 -3.61 -20.25 21.47
C SER A 458 -2.94 -20.20 22.86
N SER A 459 -3.27 -19.22 23.71
CA SER A 459 -2.64 -19.05 25.02
C SER A 459 -3.34 -19.75 26.18
N SER A 460 -4.44 -20.51 25.93
CA SER A 460 -5.17 -21.23 26.99
C SER A 460 -4.97 -22.75 26.94
N GLU A 461 -4.13 -23.29 26.03
CA GLU A 461 -3.86 -24.73 25.92
C GLU A 461 -2.35 -25.07 26.00
N LYS A 462 -1.54 -24.23 26.63
CA LYS A 462 -0.15 -24.61 26.97
C LYS A 462 0.18 -24.28 28.42
#